data_e0166e52ea292103df0e764d5b36052f
#
_entry.id   e0166e52ea292103df0e764d5b36052f
#
_cell.length_a   1.000
_cell.length_b   1.000
_cell.length_c   1.000
_cell.angle_alpha   90.00
_cell.angle_beta   90.00
_cell.angle_gamma   90.00
#
_symmetry.space_group_name_H-M   'P 1'
#
loop_
_entity.id
_entity.type
_entity.pdbx_description
1 polymer ?
#
loop_
_entity_poly.entity_id
_entity_poly.type
_entity_poly.pdbx_seq_one_letter_code
_entity_poly.pdbx_strand_id
1 'polypeptide(L)'
;MKKILLLFTILTTLTCIGCSKEETMQMSISDSVSESSEENFDTSATVQQLFSEAVTKDNYEMAKWALLNGADVNKFADYEYISEEENPLMVSISNSNEKMAMLLLKNDADVDYVDENGMTTLMCAVTNRMYDVCEELIDRNVDKNALDASGDNCIDYAITSMGDGYVSDKEMLKMAKLLYNDGVKISNNTKRHIVASDGEGVMDYEYVALDWFISIGEIKRKDLNENQEVFYNVYLGNLDYIKKLKKTQLKIKNSQNQDLLTVAITYAKKDIAKYLLEHGMEYKEKSTELSDAIGYAALSGGLDTLKMIYKYTDLSDSDIYTIISYGMQCSNDEYIEGIEYLVSKMSDINTYIDNPNETILCLAVYNNLEKTSKMLIEHGAEVNLHIIYNAENVGNSELMKVLLNNFDIKSVSEEERQKLLYKMIESGDYEIAKYLIDKGVSIGKDSKEYLEDCPVTKMKSLLEK
;
A
#
# COMPACT_ATOMS: atom_id res chain seq x y z
N MET A 1 -33.64 -10.34 -7.25
CA MET A 1 -32.62 -9.76 -8.09
C MET A 1 -32.95 -8.33 -8.57
N LYS A 2 -33.96 -8.05 -9.37
CA LYS A 2 -34.27 -6.65 -9.82
C LYS A 2 -34.55 -5.64 -8.70
N LYS A 3 -35.20 -6.02 -7.58
CA LYS A 3 -35.45 -5.12 -6.44
C LYS A 3 -34.26 -4.91 -5.52
N ILE A 4 -33.35 -5.88 -5.43
CA ILE A 4 -32.08 -5.75 -4.72
C ILE A 4 -31.14 -4.81 -5.50
N LEU A 5 -31.13 -4.89 -6.83
CA LEU A 5 -30.41 -3.97 -7.69
C LEU A 5 -30.90 -2.51 -7.55
N LEU A 6 -32.18 -2.30 -7.28
CA LEU A 6 -32.76 -0.95 -7.09
C LEU A 6 -32.37 -0.35 -5.73
N LEU A 7 -32.28 -1.17 -4.67
CA LEU A 7 -31.72 -0.75 -3.38
C LEU A 7 -30.20 -0.46 -3.50
N PHE A 8 -29.49 -1.21 -4.34
CA PHE A 8 -28.07 -1.03 -4.61
C PHE A 8 -27.75 0.31 -5.25
N THR A 9 -28.51 0.70 -6.28
CA THR A 9 -28.37 2.02 -6.93
C THR A 9 -28.67 3.17 -5.97
N ILE A 10 -29.59 3.00 -5.04
CA ILE A 10 -29.90 4.03 -4.03
C ILE A 10 -28.78 4.17 -3.00
N LEU A 11 -28.12 3.08 -2.61
CA LEU A 11 -27.09 3.11 -1.57
C LEU A 11 -25.72 3.56 -2.10
N THR A 12 -25.32 3.12 -3.29
CA THR A 12 -24.03 3.54 -3.89
C THR A 12 -23.99 5.04 -4.22
N THR A 13 -25.15 5.67 -4.39
CA THR A 13 -25.25 7.12 -4.63
C THR A 13 -25.27 7.97 -3.36
N LEU A 14 -25.48 7.37 -2.17
CA LEU A 14 -25.38 8.07 -0.88
C LEU A 14 -23.94 8.28 -0.40
N THR A 15 -22.96 7.57 -0.98
CA THR A 15 -21.54 7.69 -0.61
C THR A 15 -20.88 9.00 -1.05
N CYS A 16 -21.54 9.80 -1.89
CA CYS A 16 -20.95 11.01 -2.47
C CYS A 16 -21.17 12.29 -1.68
N ILE A 17 -21.75 12.25 -0.47
CA ILE A 17 -21.99 13.47 0.32
C ILE A 17 -21.04 13.49 1.52
N GLY A 18 -19.86 14.07 1.31
CA GLY A 18 -19.04 14.60 2.39
C GLY A 18 -19.76 15.79 3.02
N CYS A 19 -20.66 15.58 3.95
CA CYS A 19 -21.24 16.62 4.79
C CYS A 19 -20.95 16.33 6.26
N SER A 20 -20.13 17.20 6.82
CA SER A 20 -20.02 17.41 8.25
C SER A 20 -21.33 17.96 8.80
N LYS A 21 -22.18 17.09 9.31
CA LYS A 21 -23.14 17.35 10.39
C LYS A 21 -23.88 16.05 10.70
N GLU A 22 -23.82 15.65 11.97
CA GLU A 22 -24.70 14.65 12.55
C GLU A 22 -26.17 15.13 12.45
N GLU A 23 -26.85 14.70 11.41
CA GLU A 23 -28.30 14.69 11.39
C GLU A 23 -28.72 13.23 11.19
N THR A 24 -29.30 12.69 12.24
CA THR A 24 -29.96 11.40 12.29
C THR A 24 -31.00 11.30 11.19
N MET A 25 -30.64 10.64 10.10
CA MET A 25 -31.59 10.28 9.06
C MET A 25 -32.16 8.89 9.39
N GLN A 26 -33.15 8.85 10.32
CA GLN A 26 -34.07 7.74 10.41
C GLN A 26 -35.01 7.78 9.22
N MET A 27 -34.59 7.20 8.11
CA MET A 27 -35.54 6.81 7.08
C MET A 27 -36.08 5.42 7.44
N SER A 28 -37.29 5.37 7.98
CA SER A 28 -38.02 4.11 8.16
C SER A 28 -38.35 3.53 6.78
N ILE A 29 -38.05 2.27 6.57
CA ILE A 29 -38.44 1.50 5.38
C ILE A 29 -39.98 1.37 5.29
N SER A 30 -40.74 1.84 6.29
CA SER A 30 -42.18 1.75 6.37
C SER A 30 -42.95 2.65 5.38
N ASP A 31 -42.31 3.68 4.81
CA ASP A 31 -43.06 4.68 4.04
C ASP A 31 -43.06 4.48 2.51
N SER A 32 -42.39 3.43 1.99
CA SER A 32 -42.38 3.13 0.54
C SER A 32 -43.00 1.78 0.14
N VAL A 33 -43.66 1.07 1.06
CA VAL A 33 -44.36 -0.17 0.75
C VAL A 33 -45.84 0.00 1.05
N SER A 34 -46.56 0.67 0.15
CA SER A 34 -48.02 0.58 0.09
C SER A 34 -48.41 -0.46 -0.96
N GLU A 35 -49.01 -1.53 -0.45
CA GLU A 35 -49.96 -2.45 -1.10
C GLU A 35 -49.51 -3.19 -2.36
N SER A 36 -48.89 -4.36 -2.18
CA SER A 36 -49.30 -5.58 -2.87
C SER A 36 -48.53 -6.80 -2.35
N SER A 37 -49.28 -7.78 -1.81
CA SER A 37 -48.90 -9.14 -1.40
C SER A 37 -47.90 -9.26 -0.24
N GLU A 38 -48.42 -9.74 0.90
CA GLU A 38 -47.71 -10.26 2.06
C GLU A 38 -46.85 -11.47 1.66
N GLU A 39 -45.69 -11.25 1.09
CA GLU A 39 -44.57 -12.16 1.27
C GLU A 39 -43.77 -11.59 2.44
N ASN A 40 -43.71 -12.33 3.57
CA ASN A 40 -42.80 -12.06 4.68
C ASN A 40 -41.37 -12.12 4.13
N PHE A 41 -40.87 -10.99 3.69
CA PHE A 41 -39.44 -10.84 3.41
C PHE A 41 -38.73 -10.85 4.77
N ASP A 42 -37.87 -11.83 5.00
CA ASP A 42 -36.94 -11.81 6.10
C ASP A 42 -35.97 -10.65 5.88
N THR A 43 -36.31 -9.48 6.42
CA THR A 43 -35.50 -8.25 6.29
C THR A 43 -34.15 -8.37 6.98
N SER A 44 -34.01 -9.28 7.97
CA SER A 44 -32.74 -9.51 8.68
C SER A 44 -31.73 -10.24 7.80
N ALA A 45 -32.14 -11.26 7.05
CA ALA A 45 -31.30 -11.96 6.10
C ALA A 45 -30.80 -11.01 5.00
N THR A 46 -31.65 -10.11 4.53
CA THR A 46 -31.28 -9.13 3.51
C THR A 46 -30.25 -8.11 4.02
N VAL A 47 -30.38 -7.63 5.26
CA VAL A 47 -29.41 -6.69 5.87
C VAL A 47 -28.06 -7.36 6.07
N GLN A 48 -28.03 -8.61 6.53
CA GLN A 48 -26.78 -9.37 6.70
C GLN A 48 -26.10 -9.66 5.37
N GLN A 49 -26.85 -9.96 4.32
CA GLN A 49 -26.30 -10.12 2.96
C GLN A 49 -25.64 -8.83 2.46
N LEU A 50 -26.29 -7.68 2.65
CA LEU A 50 -25.74 -6.36 2.28
C LEU A 50 -24.49 -6.04 3.08
N PHE A 51 -24.44 -6.39 4.36
CA PHE A 51 -23.25 -6.25 5.17
C PHE A 51 -22.08 -7.11 4.62
N SER A 52 -22.34 -8.38 4.33
CA SER A 52 -21.34 -9.31 3.79
C SER A 52 -20.77 -8.80 2.48
N GLU A 53 -21.63 -8.36 1.57
CA GLU A 53 -21.19 -7.78 0.30
C GLU A 53 -20.41 -6.47 0.49
N ALA A 54 -20.82 -5.63 1.44
CA ALA A 54 -20.17 -4.36 1.72
C ALA A 54 -18.76 -4.54 2.25
N VAL A 55 -18.54 -5.50 3.15
CA VAL A 55 -17.20 -5.80 3.68
C VAL A 55 -16.29 -6.36 2.60
N THR A 56 -16.81 -7.26 1.75
CA THR A 56 -16.04 -7.88 0.66
C THR A 56 -15.68 -6.93 -0.48
N LYS A 57 -16.61 -6.01 -0.81
CA LYS A 57 -16.44 -5.05 -1.91
C LYS A 57 -15.95 -3.68 -1.44
N ASP A 58 -15.52 -3.58 -0.19
CA ASP A 58 -15.00 -2.35 0.40
C ASP A 58 -15.99 -1.16 0.41
N ASN A 59 -17.29 -1.45 0.53
CA ASN A 59 -18.29 -0.39 0.59
C ASN A 59 -18.56 0.05 2.03
N TYR A 60 -17.75 1.00 2.51
CA TYR A 60 -17.81 1.53 3.88
C TYR A 60 -19.21 2.04 4.29
N GLU A 61 -19.85 2.82 3.43
CA GLU A 61 -21.15 3.43 3.78
C GLU A 61 -22.27 2.39 3.85
N MET A 62 -22.23 1.39 2.98
CA MET A 62 -23.15 0.27 3.03
C MET A 62 -22.93 -0.60 4.26
N ALA A 63 -21.67 -0.91 4.61
CA ALA A 63 -21.35 -1.65 5.82
C ALA A 63 -21.85 -0.89 7.07
N LYS A 64 -21.59 0.42 7.14
CA LYS A 64 -22.05 1.29 8.21
C LYS A 64 -23.58 1.32 8.30
N TRP A 65 -24.26 1.43 7.15
CA TRP A 65 -25.72 1.39 7.10
C TRP A 65 -26.27 0.02 7.58
N ALA A 66 -25.69 -1.07 7.12
CA ALA A 66 -26.12 -2.41 7.50
C ALA A 66 -25.97 -2.65 9.02
N LEU A 67 -24.85 -2.23 9.61
CA LEU A 67 -24.62 -2.29 11.06
C LEU A 67 -25.65 -1.46 11.83
N LEU A 68 -25.97 -0.25 11.38
CA LEU A 68 -27.01 0.59 11.97
C LEU A 68 -28.42 -0.02 11.87
N ASN A 69 -28.65 -0.91 10.90
CA ASN A 69 -29.92 -1.60 10.69
C ASN A 69 -29.91 -3.05 11.23
N GLY A 70 -28.94 -3.40 12.08
CA GLY A 70 -28.95 -4.62 12.86
C GLY A 70 -28.21 -5.81 12.25
N ALA A 71 -27.30 -5.58 11.29
CA ALA A 71 -26.37 -6.62 10.87
C ALA A 71 -25.47 -7.06 12.05
N ASP A 72 -25.21 -8.33 12.15
CA ASP A 72 -24.25 -8.89 13.09
C ASP A 72 -22.84 -8.64 12.55
N VAL A 73 -22.05 -7.84 13.26
CA VAL A 73 -20.68 -7.45 12.88
C VAL A 73 -19.73 -8.62 12.79
N ASN A 74 -20.07 -9.73 13.44
CA ASN A 74 -19.21 -10.91 13.59
C ASN A 74 -19.57 -12.05 12.63
N LYS A 75 -20.54 -11.84 11.75
CA LYS A 75 -21.00 -12.89 10.84
C LYS A 75 -21.07 -12.42 9.41
N PHE A 76 -20.69 -13.30 8.51
CA PHE A 76 -21.12 -13.21 7.12
C PHE A 76 -22.44 -13.95 6.92
N ALA A 77 -23.29 -13.46 6.02
CA ALA A 77 -24.30 -14.31 5.38
C ALA A 77 -23.59 -15.16 4.31
N ASP A 78 -24.16 -16.29 3.96
CA ASP A 78 -23.69 -17.10 2.83
C ASP A 78 -23.71 -16.23 1.55
N TYR A 79 -22.50 -15.88 1.06
CA TYR A 79 -22.33 -14.97 -0.05
C TYR A 79 -21.16 -15.40 -0.94
N GLU A 80 -21.45 -15.73 -2.19
CA GLU A 80 -20.54 -16.13 -3.29
C GLU A 80 -19.41 -17.08 -2.88
N TYR A 81 -18.30 -16.58 -2.33
CA TYR A 81 -17.09 -17.36 -2.01
C TYR A 81 -16.66 -17.21 -0.55
N ILE A 82 -17.47 -16.57 0.30
CA ILE A 82 -17.16 -16.34 1.70
C ILE A 82 -17.98 -17.28 2.56
N SER A 83 -17.30 -18.03 3.43
CA SER A 83 -17.92 -18.89 4.41
C SER A 83 -18.53 -18.09 5.56
N GLU A 84 -19.67 -18.57 6.09
CA GLU A 84 -20.25 -18.03 7.34
C GLU A 84 -19.29 -18.13 8.54
N GLU A 85 -18.25 -18.97 8.41
CA GLU A 85 -17.24 -19.19 9.45
C GLU A 85 -16.11 -18.15 9.41
N GLU A 86 -16.02 -17.34 8.33
CA GLU A 86 -15.01 -16.30 8.23
C GLU A 86 -15.37 -15.09 9.11
N ASN A 87 -14.36 -14.46 9.70
CA ASN A 87 -14.55 -13.29 10.55
C ASN A 87 -14.45 -12.00 9.71
N PRO A 88 -15.49 -11.13 9.70
CA PRO A 88 -15.49 -9.90 8.91
C PRO A 88 -14.33 -8.96 9.21
N LEU A 89 -13.89 -8.87 10.48
CA LEU A 89 -12.75 -8.06 10.87
C LEU A 89 -11.46 -8.62 10.24
N MET A 90 -11.24 -9.93 10.35
CA MET A 90 -10.06 -10.58 9.74
C MET A 90 -10.04 -10.38 8.21
N VAL A 91 -11.18 -10.52 7.53
CA VAL A 91 -11.29 -10.30 6.08
C VAL A 91 -10.98 -8.85 5.72
N SER A 92 -11.50 -7.87 6.47
CA SER A 92 -11.21 -6.44 6.20
C SER A 92 -9.72 -6.12 6.39
N ILE A 93 -9.07 -6.73 7.38
CA ILE A 93 -7.63 -6.58 7.63
C ILE A 93 -6.83 -7.23 6.49
N SER A 94 -7.17 -8.46 6.10
CA SER A 94 -6.49 -9.19 5.02
C SER A 94 -6.59 -8.47 3.67
N ASN A 95 -7.70 -7.77 3.43
CA ASN A 95 -7.90 -6.92 2.25
C ASN A 95 -7.19 -5.55 2.35
N SER A 96 -6.40 -5.33 3.40
CA SER A 96 -5.71 -4.05 3.66
C SER A 96 -6.65 -2.85 3.78
N ASN A 97 -7.89 -3.06 4.22
CA ASN A 97 -8.90 -2.01 4.38
C ASN A 97 -8.98 -1.51 5.82
N GLU A 98 -8.07 -0.64 6.18
CA GLU A 98 -7.97 -0.08 7.53
C GLU A 98 -9.24 0.68 7.96
N LYS A 99 -9.87 1.42 7.04
CA LYS A 99 -11.09 2.16 7.31
C LYS A 99 -12.26 1.24 7.64
N MET A 100 -12.40 0.13 6.93
CA MET A 100 -13.41 -0.89 7.20
C MET A 100 -13.11 -1.59 8.52
N ALA A 101 -11.88 -2.04 8.76
CA ALA A 101 -11.46 -2.67 10.00
C ALA A 101 -11.77 -1.78 11.22
N MET A 102 -11.46 -0.48 11.14
CA MET A 102 -11.78 0.49 12.19
C MET A 102 -13.29 0.70 12.37
N LEU A 103 -14.08 0.61 11.31
CA LEU A 103 -15.55 0.63 11.43
C LEU A 103 -16.07 -0.59 12.20
N LEU A 104 -15.56 -1.78 11.87
CA LEU A 104 -15.98 -3.02 12.52
C LEU A 104 -15.56 -3.04 13.98
N LEU A 105 -14.33 -2.60 14.30
CA LEU A 105 -13.87 -2.44 15.69
C LEU A 105 -14.76 -1.48 16.49
N LYS A 106 -15.18 -0.36 15.92
CA LYS A 106 -16.11 0.60 16.55
C LYS A 106 -17.50 0.02 16.81
N ASN A 107 -17.87 -1.06 16.15
CA ASN A 107 -19.11 -1.78 16.33
C ASN A 107 -18.94 -3.11 17.05
N ASP A 108 -17.92 -3.23 17.91
CA ASP A 108 -17.64 -4.36 18.79
C ASP A 108 -17.38 -5.68 18.06
N ALA A 109 -16.65 -5.62 16.92
CA ALA A 109 -16.18 -6.81 16.23
C ALA A 109 -15.32 -7.70 17.17
N ASP A 110 -15.46 -9.00 17.00
CA ASP A 110 -14.67 -10.00 17.72
C ASP A 110 -13.19 -9.88 17.34
N VAL A 111 -12.38 -9.49 18.32
CA VAL A 111 -10.95 -9.27 18.20
C VAL A 111 -10.11 -10.51 18.52
N ASP A 112 -10.73 -11.53 19.12
CA ASP A 112 -10.06 -12.76 19.56
C ASP A 112 -10.14 -13.89 18.52
N TYR A 113 -10.64 -13.58 17.33
CA TYR A 113 -10.71 -14.56 16.24
C TYR A 113 -9.30 -15.05 15.86
N VAL A 114 -9.20 -16.35 15.62
CA VAL A 114 -7.97 -17.03 15.20
C VAL A 114 -8.32 -17.94 14.00
N ASP A 115 -7.56 -17.85 12.92
CA ASP A 115 -7.75 -18.68 11.74
C ASP A 115 -7.26 -20.12 11.94
N GLU A 116 -7.42 -20.95 10.93
CA GLU A 116 -7.00 -22.37 10.93
C GLU A 116 -5.48 -22.57 11.09
N ASN A 117 -4.68 -21.54 10.79
CA ASN A 117 -3.22 -21.54 10.93
C ASN A 117 -2.76 -21.00 12.29
N GLY A 118 -3.69 -20.59 13.15
CA GLY A 118 -3.38 -19.95 14.43
C GLY A 118 -3.06 -18.47 14.32
N MET A 119 -3.28 -17.85 13.15
CA MET A 119 -3.07 -16.40 12.94
C MET A 119 -4.16 -15.61 13.66
N THR A 120 -3.78 -14.73 14.57
CA THR A 120 -4.70 -13.82 15.26
C THR A 120 -4.98 -12.56 14.44
N THR A 121 -6.06 -11.84 14.77
CA THR A 121 -6.36 -10.53 14.19
C THR A 121 -5.20 -9.55 14.33
N LEU A 122 -4.49 -9.57 15.46
CA LEU A 122 -3.30 -8.73 15.67
C LEU A 122 -2.13 -9.11 14.74
N MET A 123 -1.84 -10.40 14.59
CA MET A 123 -0.79 -10.87 13.64
C MET A 123 -1.13 -10.46 12.21
N CYS A 124 -2.39 -10.60 11.80
CA CYS A 124 -2.86 -10.19 10.49
C CYS A 124 -2.73 -8.67 10.30
N ALA A 125 -3.10 -7.85 11.29
CA ALA A 125 -2.98 -6.40 11.26
C ALA A 125 -1.51 -5.94 11.16
N VAL A 126 -0.61 -6.61 11.87
CA VAL A 126 0.84 -6.38 11.79
C VAL A 126 1.37 -6.68 10.38
N THR A 127 1.02 -7.83 9.82
CA THR A 127 1.44 -8.23 8.46
C THR A 127 0.97 -7.21 7.41
N ASN A 128 -0.24 -6.69 7.57
CA ASN A 128 -0.82 -5.68 6.67
C ASN A 128 -0.44 -4.23 7.05
N ARG A 129 0.46 -4.03 8.01
CA ARG A 129 1.03 -2.71 8.38
C ARG A 129 0.00 -1.69 8.87
N MET A 130 -1.10 -2.16 9.44
CA MET A 130 -2.22 -1.33 9.91
C MET A 130 -1.98 -0.83 11.35
N TYR A 131 -1.24 0.28 11.49
CA TYR A 131 -0.84 0.80 12.80
C TYR A 131 -2.02 1.13 13.70
N ASP A 132 -3.00 1.87 13.20
CA ASP A 132 -4.16 2.31 13.99
C ASP A 132 -5.00 1.10 14.43
N VAL A 133 -5.13 0.08 13.58
CA VAL A 133 -5.80 -1.19 13.93
C VAL A 133 -5.01 -1.96 14.98
N CYS A 134 -3.68 -2.01 14.87
CA CYS A 134 -2.84 -2.67 15.89
C CYS A 134 -2.96 -1.98 17.25
N GLU A 135 -2.91 -0.65 17.30
CA GLU A 135 -3.10 0.12 18.56
C GLU A 135 -4.47 -0.15 19.16
N GLU A 136 -5.55 -0.12 18.35
CA GLU A 136 -6.91 -0.40 18.83
C GLU A 136 -7.06 -1.84 19.36
N LEU A 137 -6.46 -2.84 18.67
CA LEU A 137 -6.47 -4.25 19.14
C LEU A 137 -5.71 -4.42 20.46
N ILE A 138 -4.56 -3.76 20.61
CA ILE A 138 -3.77 -3.76 21.83
C ILE A 138 -4.57 -3.13 22.99
N ASP A 139 -5.23 -2.01 22.76
CA ASP A 139 -6.07 -1.32 23.74
C ASP A 139 -7.28 -2.17 24.18
N ARG A 140 -7.76 -3.06 23.32
CA ARG A 140 -8.81 -4.05 23.63
C ARG A 140 -8.29 -5.28 24.35
N ASN A 141 -6.99 -5.30 24.68
CA ASN A 141 -6.36 -6.33 25.51
C ASN A 141 -6.41 -7.76 24.92
N VAL A 142 -6.23 -7.87 23.57
CA VAL A 142 -6.06 -9.17 22.90
C VAL A 142 -4.84 -9.92 23.42
N ASP A 143 -4.76 -11.24 23.22
CA ASP A 143 -3.55 -12.00 23.59
C ASP A 143 -2.40 -11.69 22.64
N LYS A 144 -1.61 -10.67 22.99
CA LYS A 144 -0.43 -10.22 22.24
C LYS A 144 0.70 -11.23 22.17
N ASN A 145 0.70 -12.23 23.04
CA ASN A 145 1.72 -13.28 23.09
C ASN A 145 1.23 -14.61 22.51
N ALA A 146 0.07 -14.62 21.85
CA ALA A 146 -0.41 -15.78 21.11
C ALA A 146 0.65 -16.22 20.10
N LEU A 147 0.72 -17.53 19.86
CA LEU A 147 1.61 -18.14 18.86
C LEU A 147 0.74 -18.81 17.80
N ASP A 148 1.14 -18.65 16.55
CA ASP A 148 0.55 -19.39 15.44
C ASP A 148 1.00 -20.86 15.40
N ALA A 149 0.58 -21.62 14.39
CA ALA A 149 0.96 -23.02 14.22
C ALA A 149 2.47 -23.22 13.99
N SER A 150 3.20 -22.20 13.56
CA SER A 150 4.65 -22.21 13.37
C SER A 150 5.41 -21.85 14.67
N GLY A 151 4.70 -21.36 15.68
CA GLY A 151 5.25 -20.85 16.93
C GLY A 151 5.74 -19.41 16.84
N ASP A 152 5.24 -18.64 15.87
CA ASP A 152 5.53 -17.23 15.65
C ASP A 152 4.48 -16.35 16.34
N ASN A 153 4.89 -15.21 16.89
CA ASN A 153 4.03 -14.20 17.46
C ASN A 153 4.00 -12.92 16.60
N CYS A 154 3.25 -11.91 17.02
CA CYS A 154 3.11 -10.67 16.24
C CYS A 154 4.44 -9.90 16.03
N ILE A 155 5.46 -10.05 16.89
CA ILE A 155 6.81 -9.50 16.63
C ILE A 155 7.51 -10.28 15.51
N ASP A 156 7.35 -11.61 15.47
CA ASP A 156 7.91 -12.43 14.39
C ASP A 156 7.36 -11.97 13.03
N TYR A 157 6.05 -11.74 12.94
CA TYR A 157 5.41 -11.18 11.75
C TYR A 157 5.93 -9.79 11.40
N ALA A 158 6.13 -8.90 12.38
CA ALA A 158 6.72 -7.60 12.12
C ALA A 158 8.15 -7.72 11.55
N ILE A 159 8.95 -8.65 12.06
CA ILE A 159 10.33 -8.87 11.60
C ILE A 159 10.36 -9.53 10.22
N THR A 160 9.58 -10.58 10.00
CA THR A 160 9.58 -11.32 8.72
C THR A 160 8.92 -10.54 7.58
N SER A 161 8.09 -9.54 7.89
CA SER A 161 7.52 -8.59 6.91
C SER A 161 8.47 -7.44 6.56
N MET A 162 9.68 -7.38 7.16
CA MET A 162 10.77 -6.55 6.66
C MET A 162 11.30 -7.16 5.36
N GLY A 163 11.88 -6.34 4.50
CA GLY A 163 12.50 -6.83 3.28
C GLY A 163 11.82 -6.45 1.98
N ASP A 164 10.63 -5.87 2.07
CA ASP A 164 9.95 -5.30 0.89
C ASP A 164 10.49 -3.91 0.53
N GLY A 165 11.49 -3.41 1.24
CA GLY A 165 12.16 -2.15 0.99
C GLY A 165 12.54 -1.38 2.26
N TYR A 166 13.56 -0.52 2.16
CA TYR A 166 14.14 0.24 3.28
C TYR A 166 13.10 1.09 4.06
N VAL A 167 12.07 1.58 3.40
CA VAL A 167 11.00 2.38 4.05
C VAL A 167 10.11 1.47 4.88
N SER A 168 9.73 0.32 4.32
CA SER A 168 8.93 -0.68 5.02
C SER A 168 9.67 -1.25 6.24
N ASP A 169 10.99 -1.42 6.15
CA ASP A 169 11.81 -1.92 7.26
C ASP A 169 11.77 -0.98 8.47
N LYS A 170 11.84 0.33 8.27
CA LYS A 170 11.72 1.32 9.36
C LYS A 170 10.35 1.31 10.02
N GLU A 171 9.31 1.20 9.21
CA GLU A 171 7.93 1.13 9.72
C GLU A 171 7.69 -0.18 10.46
N MET A 172 8.09 -1.31 9.88
CA MET A 172 7.96 -2.59 10.55
C MET A 172 8.80 -2.66 11.83
N LEU A 173 10.00 -2.06 11.86
CA LEU A 173 10.76 -1.92 13.09
C LEU A 173 10.04 -1.03 14.12
N LYS A 174 9.36 0.03 13.69
CA LYS A 174 8.52 0.86 14.58
C LYS A 174 7.39 0.04 15.15
N MET A 175 6.73 -0.80 14.34
CA MET A 175 5.70 -1.74 14.78
C MET A 175 6.25 -2.75 15.78
N ALA A 176 7.37 -3.40 15.49
CA ALA A 176 8.02 -4.34 16.40
C ALA A 176 8.38 -3.69 17.76
N LYS A 177 8.86 -2.44 17.73
CA LYS A 177 9.16 -1.68 18.95
C LYS A 177 7.90 -1.30 19.73
N LEU A 178 6.82 -0.95 19.06
CA LEU A 178 5.52 -0.68 19.69
C LEU A 178 5.07 -1.93 20.46
N LEU A 179 5.03 -3.09 19.79
CA LEU A 179 4.65 -4.36 20.37
C LEU A 179 5.53 -4.76 21.56
N TYR A 180 6.85 -4.61 21.42
CA TYR A 180 7.80 -4.89 22.51
C TYR A 180 7.59 -3.99 23.71
N ASN A 181 7.40 -2.70 23.49
CA ASN A 181 7.15 -1.72 24.56
C ASN A 181 5.83 -1.99 25.28
N ASP A 182 4.86 -2.58 24.59
CA ASP A 182 3.59 -3.01 25.14
C ASP A 182 3.66 -4.39 25.83
N GLY A 183 4.83 -5.02 25.87
CA GLY A 183 5.11 -6.23 26.64
C GLY A 183 5.02 -7.54 25.86
N VAL A 184 4.99 -7.50 24.53
CA VAL A 184 5.17 -8.69 23.70
C VAL A 184 6.59 -9.24 23.89
N LYS A 185 6.69 -10.55 24.12
CA LYS A 185 7.96 -11.20 24.41
C LYS A 185 8.71 -11.55 23.11
N ILE A 186 10.02 -11.32 23.14
CA ILE A 186 10.91 -11.84 22.10
C ILE A 186 11.01 -13.35 22.22
N SER A 187 10.56 -14.07 21.22
CA SER A 187 10.59 -15.54 21.16
C SER A 187 11.97 -16.07 20.72
N ASN A 188 12.16 -17.36 20.83
CA ASN A 188 13.33 -18.00 20.22
C ASN A 188 13.24 -18.02 18.69
N ASN A 189 12.03 -18.04 18.14
CA ASN A 189 11.81 -17.95 16.70
C ASN A 189 12.22 -16.56 16.19
N THR A 190 11.80 -15.49 16.88
CA THR A 190 12.23 -14.11 16.56
C THR A 190 13.76 -14.02 16.45
N LYS A 191 14.48 -14.60 17.43
CA LYS A 191 15.97 -14.61 17.41
C LYS A 191 16.53 -15.42 16.25
N ARG A 192 15.89 -16.52 15.86
CA ARG A 192 16.29 -17.32 14.69
C ARG A 192 16.08 -16.60 13.38
N HIS A 193 15.01 -15.86 13.25
CA HIS A 193 14.75 -15.03 12.07
C HIS A 193 15.86 -13.99 11.87
N ILE A 194 16.45 -13.48 12.95
CA ILE A 194 17.52 -12.45 12.89
C ILE A 194 18.93 -13.05 12.83
N VAL A 195 19.18 -14.15 13.55
CA VAL A 195 20.50 -14.81 13.59
C VAL A 195 20.31 -16.31 13.36
N ALA A 196 20.25 -16.73 12.11
CA ALA A 196 20.19 -18.16 11.79
C ALA A 196 21.47 -18.87 12.25
N SER A 197 21.32 -19.94 13.04
CA SER A 197 22.43 -20.66 13.66
C SER A 197 23.16 -21.64 12.73
N ASP A 198 22.64 -21.89 11.53
CA ASP A 198 22.99 -22.98 10.62
C ASP A 198 23.61 -22.54 9.28
N GLY A 199 24.01 -21.29 9.15
CA GLY A 199 24.73 -20.78 7.97
C GLY A 199 23.83 -20.45 6.76
N GLU A 200 22.54 -20.71 6.83
CA GLU A 200 21.53 -20.14 5.97
C GLU A 200 21.17 -18.76 6.56
N GLY A 201 21.98 -17.81 6.22
CA GLY A 201 22.17 -16.47 6.74
C GLY A 201 20.97 -15.72 7.29
N VAL A 202 21.30 -14.77 8.18
CA VAL A 202 20.49 -13.57 8.46
C VAL A 202 19.90 -13.10 7.14
N MET A 203 18.60 -13.03 7.04
CA MET A 203 17.97 -12.34 5.92
C MET A 203 18.45 -10.89 5.95
N ASP A 204 19.03 -10.41 4.88
CA ASP A 204 19.84 -9.17 4.84
C ASP A 204 19.04 -7.88 5.07
N TYR A 205 17.73 -7.99 5.13
CA TYR A 205 16.82 -6.88 5.46
C TYR A 205 16.83 -6.50 6.93
N GLU A 206 17.51 -7.31 7.76
CA GLU A 206 17.32 -7.28 9.20
C GLU A 206 18.47 -6.61 9.96
N TYR A 207 19.41 -5.96 9.27
CA TYR A 207 20.45 -5.21 10.01
C TYR A 207 19.86 -4.12 10.90
N VAL A 208 18.73 -3.55 10.49
CA VAL A 208 17.98 -2.58 11.29
C VAL A 208 17.40 -3.25 12.53
N ALA A 209 16.81 -4.45 12.37
CA ALA A 209 16.29 -5.26 13.47
C ALA A 209 17.46 -5.80 14.32
N LEU A 210 18.52 -6.32 13.71
CA LEU A 210 19.70 -6.81 14.40
C LEU A 210 20.31 -5.73 15.33
N ASP A 211 20.44 -4.50 14.83
CA ASP A 211 20.96 -3.37 15.63
C ASP A 211 20.05 -3.09 16.84
N TRP A 212 18.73 -3.11 16.65
CA TRP A 212 17.79 -2.97 17.74
C TRP A 212 17.92 -4.11 18.76
N PHE A 213 17.96 -5.39 18.32
CA PHE A 213 18.07 -6.54 19.22
C PHE A 213 19.39 -6.56 19.99
N ILE A 214 20.49 -6.09 19.39
CA ILE A 214 21.75 -5.88 20.09
C ILE A 214 21.60 -4.77 21.13
N SER A 215 20.94 -3.68 20.79
CA SER A 215 20.74 -2.53 21.68
C SER A 215 19.94 -2.85 22.94
N ILE A 216 18.93 -3.74 22.82
CA ILE A 216 18.12 -4.20 23.96
C ILE A 216 18.71 -5.42 24.69
N GLY A 217 19.83 -5.97 24.18
CA GLY A 217 20.56 -7.07 24.80
C GLY A 217 20.03 -8.48 24.55
N GLU A 218 19.06 -8.62 23.64
CA GLU A 218 18.47 -9.91 23.25
C GLU A 218 19.40 -10.74 22.36
N ILE A 219 20.25 -10.07 21.58
CA ILE A 219 21.33 -10.67 20.80
C ILE A 219 22.66 -10.05 21.23
N LYS A 220 23.69 -10.87 21.37
CA LYS A 220 25.02 -10.38 21.70
C LYS A 220 25.89 -10.35 20.45
N ARG A 221 26.55 -9.24 20.19
CA ARG A 221 27.41 -9.06 19.02
C ARG A 221 28.48 -10.18 18.86
N LYS A 222 28.95 -10.75 19.97
CA LYS A 222 29.90 -11.87 19.96
C LYS A 222 29.31 -13.18 19.41
N ASP A 223 28.00 -13.27 19.27
CA ASP A 223 27.28 -14.44 18.76
C ASP A 223 27.14 -14.39 17.23
N LEU A 224 27.52 -13.26 16.60
CA LEU A 224 27.60 -13.11 15.14
C LEU A 224 28.78 -13.92 14.59
N ASN A 225 28.59 -14.57 13.45
CA ASN A 225 29.70 -15.17 12.70
C ASN A 225 30.57 -14.09 12.01
N GLU A 226 31.72 -14.49 11.44
CA GLU A 226 32.64 -13.55 10.82
C GLU A 226 32.02 -12.73 9.68
N ASN A 227 31.23 -13.37 8.82
CA ASN A 227 30.56 -12.69 7.71
C ASN A 227 29.49 -11.70 8.20
N GLN A 228 28.65 -12.14 9.13
CA GLN A 228 27.63 -11.28 9.76
C GLN A 228 28.27 -10.05 10.41
N GLU A 229 29.37 -10.21 11.12
CA GLU A 229 30.09 -9.10 11.74
C GLU A 229 30.63 -8.12 10.68
N VAL A 230 31.12 -8.60 9.53
CA VAL A 230 31.58 -7.73 8.43
C VAL A 230 30.40 -6.92 7.86
N PHE A 231 29.31 -7.57 7.49
CA PHE A 231 28.15 -6.87 6.93
C PHE A 231 27.48 -5.92 7.94
N TYR A 232 27.42 -6.31 9.21
CA TYR A 232 26.92 -5.42 10.25
C TYR A 232 27.80 -4.17 10.42
N ASN A 233 29.14 -4.28 10.28
CA ASN A 233 30.01 -3.10 10.26
C ASN A 233 29.81 -2.23 9.01
N VAL A 234 29.44 -2.81 7.87
CA VAL A 234 29.01 -2.02 6.69
C VAL A 234 27.74 -1.25 7.04
N TYR A 235 26.73 -1.91 7.59
CA TYR A 235 25.48 -1.29 8.04
C TYR A 235 25.71 -0.14 9.04
N LEU A 236 26.59 -0.34 10.01
CA LEU A 236 26.97 0.71 10.97
C LEU A 236 27.76 1.88 10.37
N GLY A 237 28.25 1.75 9.13
CA GLY A 237 29.12 2.76 8.51
C GLY A 237 30.54 2.77 9.06
N ASN A 238 31.02 1.67 9.62
CA ASN A 238 32.34 1.57 10.24
C ASN A 238 33.47 1.41 9.21
N LEU A 239 33.82 2.49 8.53
CA LEU A 239 34.84 2.51 7.49
C LEU A 239 36.19 2.02 7.99
N ASP A 240 36.58 2.34 9.24
CA ASP A 240 37.88 1.93 9.82
C ASP A 240 37.99 0.42 10.02
N TYR A 241 36.88 -0.25 10.27
CA TYR A 241 36.82 -1.71 10.30
C TYR A 241 36.98 -2.27 8.88
N ILE A 242 36.25 -1.73 7.90
CA ILE A 242 36.28 -2.20 6.51
C ILE A 242 37.70 -2.03 5.90
N LYS A 243 38.41 -0.95 6.20
CA LYS A 243 39.78 -0.72 5.75
C LYS A 243 40.78 -1.76 6.27
N LYS A 244 40.48 -2.46 7.35
CA LYS A 244 41.36 -3.50 7.94
C LYS A 244 41.10 -4.90 7.35
N LEU A 245 40.05 -5.06 6.57
CA LEU A 245 39.72 -6.34 5.97
C LEU A 245 40.75 -6.77 4.92
N LYS A 246 40.97 -8.07 4.83
CA LYS A 246 41.78 -8.67 3.75
C LYS A 246 41.00 -8.62 2.44
N LYS A 247 41.72 -8.64 1.31
CA LYS A 247 41.07 -8.65 -0.04
C LYS A 247 40.09 -9.79 -0.24
N THR A 248 40.25 -10.94 0.42
CA THR A 248 39.34 -12.07 0.38
C THR A 248 38.03 -11.76 1.11
N GLN A 249 38.09 -11.03 2.20
CA GLN A 249 36.93 -10.63 3.01
C GLN A 249 36.14 -9.50 2.34
N LEU A 250 36.70 -8.72 1.43
CA LEU A 250 35.99 -7.74 0.63
C LEU A 250 35.11 -8.38 -0.46
N LYS A 251 35.33 -9.68 -0.77
CA LYS A 251 34.61 -10.41 -1.83
C LYS A 251 33.54 -11.36 -1.30
N ILE A 252 33.27 -11.32 -0.01
CA ILE A 252 32.22 -12.14 0.60
C ILE A 252 30.86 -11.67 0.13
N LYS A 253 29.91 -12.58 0.18
CA LYS A 253 28.51 -12.31 -0.06
C LYS A 253 27.71 -12.77 1.14
N ASN A 254 26.59 -12.12 1.34
CA ASN A 254 25.61 -12.50 2.34
C ASN A 254 24.68 -13.63 1.80
N SER A 255 23.73 -14.07 2.57
CA SER A 255 22.80 -15.13 2.21
C SER A 255 21.93 -14.80 0.99
N GLN A 256 21.70 -13.53 0.72
CA GLN A 256 20.97 -13.04 -0.46
C GLN A 256 21.89 -12.78 -1.67
N ASN A 257 23.10 -13.33 -1.62
CA ASN A 257 24.08 -13.15 -2.70
C ASN A 257 24.51 -11.68 -2.91
N GLN A 258 24.19 -10.75 -1.98
CA GLN A 258 24.64 -9.37 -2.05
C GLN A 258 26.10 -9.25 -1.57
N ASP A 259 26.85 -8.36 -2.19
CA ASP A 259 28.21 -8.03 -1.76
C ASP A 259 28.23 -6.80 -0.83
N LEU A 260 29.40 -6.47 -0.30
CA LEU A 260 29.54 -5.33 0.63
C LEU A 260 29.19 -4.00 -0.03
N LEU A 261 29.39 -3.86 -1.35
CA LEU A 261 29.03 -2.64 -2.08
C LEU A 261 27.53 -2.47 -2.15
N THR A 262 26.82 -3.54 -2.50
CA THR A 262 25.35 -3.56 -2.53
C THR A 262 24.79 -3.11 -1.18
N VAL A 263 25.20 -3.74 -0.08
CA VAL A 263 24.75 -3.39 1.27
C VAL A 263 25.13 -1.95 1.66
N ALA A 264 26.34 -1.50 1.31
CA ALA A 264 26.75 -0.12 1.58
C ALA A 264 25.87 0.91 0.83
N ILE A 265 25.42 0.56 -0.38
CA ILE A 265 24.52 1.39 -1.18
C ILE A 265 23.11 1.40 -0.58
N THR A 266 22.55 0.22 -0.29
CA THR A 266 21.22 0.05 0.30
C THR A 266 21.06 0.90 1.56
N TYR A 267 22.06 0.88 2.44
CA TYR A 267 22.01 1.65 3.69
C TYR A 267 22.69 3.03 3.60
N ALA A 268 22.87 3.55 2.40
CA ALA A 268 23.43 4.89 2.13
C ALA A 268 24.78 5.17 2.83
N LYS A 269 25.64 4.15 2.96
CA LYS A 269 26.97 4.29 3.57
C LYS A 269 28.01 4.77 2.54
N LYS A 270 27.85 6.02 2.12
CA LYS A 270 28.59 6.68 1.04
C LYS A 270 30.11 6.46 1.10
N ASP A 271 30.72 6.64 2.29
CA ASP A 271 32.20 6.53 2.43
C ASP A 271 32.70 5.10 2.28
N ILE A 272 31.91 4.11 2.72
CA ILE A 272 32.21 2.70 2.52
C ILE A 272 32.03 2.34 1.05
N ALA A 273 30.91 2.72 0.43
CA ALA A 273 30.64 2.46 -0.98
C ALA A 273 31.77 3.05 -1.86
N LYS A 274 32.16 4.30 -1.60
CA LYS A 274 33.27 4.96 -2.28
C LYS A 274 34.58 4.19 -2.10
N TYR A 275 34.90 3.81 -0.86
CA TYR A 275 36.15 3.05 -0.58
C TYR A 275 36.17 1.72 -1.35
N LEU A 276 35.06 0.99 -1.36
CA LEU A 276 34.96 -0.30 -2.06
C LEU A 276 35.14 -0.16 -3.57
N LEU A 277 34.51 0.85 -4.20
CA LEU A 277 34.65 1.16 -5.62
C LEU A 277 36.12 1.55 -5.97
N GLU A 278 36.78 2.37 -5.14
CA GLU A 278 38.18 2.77 -5.33
C GLU A 278 39.16 1.61 -5.13
N HIS A 279 38.76 0.52 -4.46
CA HIS A 279 39.61 -0.66 -4.19
C HIS A 279 39.24 -1.88 -5.06
N GLY A 280 38.55 -1.65 -6.18
CA GLY A 280 38.35 -2.63 -7.25
C GLY A 280 37.14 -3.53 -7.09
N MET A 281 36.15 -3.12 -6.32
CA MET A 281 34.82 -3.65 -6.49
C MET A 281 34.19 -2.97 -7.71
N GLU A 282 33.75 -3.78 -8.65
CA GLU A 282 33.13 -3.29 -9.87
C GLU A 282 31.62 -3.20 -9.69
N TYR A 283 31.04 -2.10 -10.14
CA TYR A 283 29.60 -2.02 -10.37
C TYR A 283 29.27 -2.98 -11.53
N LYS A 284 28.53 -4.05 -11.25
CA LYS A 284 28.07 -4.97 -12.28
C LYS A 284 26.65 -4.56 -12.70
N GLU A 285 26.55 -3.86 -13.80
CA GLU A 285 25.34 -3.25 -14.38
C GLU A 285 24.13 -4.17 -14.58
N LYS A 286 24.19 -5.45 -14.25
CA LYS A 286 23.16 -6.43 -14.56
C LYS A 286 22.74 -7.32 -13.38
N SER A 287 23.06 -6.94 -12.14
CA SER A 287 22.48 -7.63 -11.02
C SER A 287 21.23 -6.88 -10.56
N THR A 288 20.09 -7.58 -10.49
CA THR A 288 18.84 -7.06 -9.91
C THR A 288 19.09 -6.47 -8.53
N GLU A 289 19.92 -7.14 -7.72
CA GLU A 289 20.24 -6.74 -6.36
C GLU A 289 20.89 -5.36 -6.25
N LEU A 290 21.66 -4.97 -7.25
CA LEU A 290 22.32 -3.67 -7.25
C LEU A 290 21.41 -2.55 -7.77
N SER A 291 20.54 -2.85 -8.73
CA SER A 291 19.48 -1.93 -9.16
C SER A 291 18.54 -1.62 -8.00
N ASP A 292 18.16 -2.65 -7.24
CA ASP A 292 17.34 -2.51 -6.04
C ASP A 292 18.05 -1.66 -4.98
N ALA A 293 19.34 -1.91 -4.72
CA ALA A 293 20.13 -1.13 -3.77
C ALA A 293 20.21 0.35 -4.15
N ILE A 294 20.32 0.68 -5.43
CA ILE A 294 20.31 2.07 -5.90
C ILE A 294 18.91 2.68 -5.69
N GLY A 295 17.85 1.92 -5.98
CA GLY A 295 16.46 2.31 -5.69
C GLY A 295 16.30 2.65 -4.19
N TYR A 296 16.76 1.77 -3.32
CA TYR A 296 16.73 1.99 -1.87
C TYR A 296 17.57 3.19 -1.43
N ALA A 297 18.73 3.41 -2.03
CA ALA A 297 19.54 4.61 -1.72
C ALA A 297 18.83 5.89 -2.16
N ALA A 298 18.12 5.87 -3.28
CA ALA A 298 17.30 6.99 -3.75
C ALA A 298 16.17 7.31 -2.78
N LEU A 299 15.52 6.27 -2.23
CA LEU A 299 14.38 6.37 -1.34
C LEU A 299 14.75 6.63 0.13
N SER A 300 15.93 6.19 0.58
CA SER A 300 16.36 6.32 1.98
C SER A 300 16.88 7.70 2.37
N GLY A 301 16.73 8.70 1.49
CA GLY A 301 17.34 10.03 1.67
C GLY A 301 18.86 10.04 1.40
N GLY A 302 19.37 8.98 0.77
CA GLY A 302 20.79 8.83 0.41
C GLY A 302 21.20 9.55 -0.86
N LEU A 303 20.62 10.72 -1.16
CA LEU A 303 20.86 11.50 -2.39
C LEU A 303 22.37 11.69 -2.69
N ASP A 304 23.17 11.91 -1.67
CA ASP A 304 24.62 12.04 -1.81
C ASP A 304 25.29 10.74 -2.24
N THR A 305 24.82 9.60 -1.73
CA THR A 305 25.28 8.27 -2.11
C THR A 305 24.85 7.97 -3.54
N LEU A 306 23.62 8.23 -3.89
CA LEU A 306 23.09 8.11 -5.25
C LEU A 306 23.89 8.93 -6.26
N LYS A 307 24.13 10.23 -5.98
CA LYS A 307 24.98 11.12 -6.80
C LYS A 307 26.41 10.63 -6.95
N MET A 308 26.96 10.02 -5.92
CA MET A 308 28.30 9.45 -5.95
C MET A 308 28.33 8.21 -6.84
N ILE A 309 27.39 7.27 -6.67
CA ILE A 309 27.33 6.01 -7.42
C ILE A 309 27.09 6.28 -8.90
N TYR A 310 26.21 7.20 -9.23
CA TYR A 310 25.90 7.57 -10.62
C TYR A 310 27.17 7.93 -11.43
N LYS A 311 28.24 8.38 -10.79
CA LYS A 311 29.53 8.68 -11.45
C LYS A 311 30.32 7.42 -11.85
N TYR A 312 29.96 6.28 -11.30
CA TYR A 312 30.62 4.99 -11.57
C TYR A 312 29.73 4.06 -12.41
N THR A 313 28.58 4.55 -12.86
CA THR A 313 27.59 3.80 -13.62
C THR A 313 27.33 4.45 -14.96
N ASP A 314 26.98 3.65 -15.95
CA ASP A 314 26.49 4.10 -17.27
C ASP A 314 25.05 3.59 -17.42
N LEU A 315 24.12 4.21 -16.65
CA LEU A 315 22.72 3.80 -16.62
C LEU A 315 21.98 4.30 -17.86
N SER A 316 21.32 3.39 -18.56
CA SER A 316 20.35 3.71 -19.61
C SER A 316 19.03 4.20 -19.01
N ASP A 317 18.16 4.80 -19.83
CA ASP A 317 16.81 5.19 -19.39
C ASP A 317 16.01 3.98 -18.88
N SER A 318 16.19 2.80 -19.47
CA SER A 318 15.58 1.55 -19.01
C SER A 318 16.07 1.12 -17.64
N ASP A 319 17.38 1.27 -17.35
CA ASP A 319 17.93 0.96 -16.03
C ASP A 319 17.37 1.94 -14.99
N ILE A 320 17.32 3.23 -15.32
CA ILE A 320 16.74 4.27 -14.44
C ILE A 320 15.25 3.99 -14.20
N TYR A 321 14.50 3.63 -15.24
CA TYR A 321 13.10 3.21 -15.12
C TYR A 321 12.94 2.07 -14.11
N THR A 322 13.73 1.01 -14.26
CA THR A 322 13.70 -0.16 -13.37
C THR A 322 13.99 0.25 -11.92
N ILE A 323 15.02 1.06 -11.70
CA ILE A 323 15.40 1.56 -10.38
C ILE A 323 14.26 2.37 -9.74
N ILE A 324 13.65 3.27 -10.49
CA ILE A 324 12.55 4.11 -10.01
C ILE A 324 11.29 3.26 -9.75
N SER A 325 11.01 2.26 -10.60
CA SER A 325 9.82 1.41 -10.47
C SER A 325 9.83 0.62 -9.16
N TYR A 326 10.97 0.02 -8.81
CA TYR A 326 11.14 -0.63 -7.51
C TYR A 326 10.96 0.37 -6.37
N GLY A 327 11.57 1.54 -6.51
CA GLY A 327 11.45 2.60 -5.54
C GLY A 327 10.02 3.04 -5.25
N MET A 328 9.21 3.18 -6.27
CA MET A 328 7.83 3.64 -6.13
C MET A 328 6.90 2.63 -5.48
N GLN A 329 7.17 1.33 -5.59
CA GLN A 329 6.37 0.29 -4.92
C GLN A 329 6.46 0.37 -3.39
N CYS A 330 7.57 0.91 -2.88
CA CYS A 330 7.88 0.96 -1.45
C CYS A 330 7.79 2.38 -0.87
N SER A 331 7.44 3.40 -1.67
CA SER A 331 7.54 4.79 -1.25
C SER A 331 6.19 5.45 -0.99
N ASN A 332 6.22 6.38 -0.06
CA ASN A 332 5.33 7.52 -0.03
C ASN A 332 6.06 8.71 -0.70
N ASP A 333 5.35 9.82 -0.92
CA ASP A 333 5.90 11.04 -1.53
C ASP A 333 7.05 11.73 -0.74
N GLU A 334 7.62 11.08 0.29
CA GLU A 334 8.68 11.68 1.13
C GLU A 334 10.07 11.66 0.46
N TYR A 335 10.27 10.80 -0.54
CA TYR A 335 11.58 10.55 -1.15
C TYR A 335 11.72 11.08 -2.58
N ILE A 336 10.92 12.08 -2.90
CA ILE A 336 10.82 12.66 -4.25
C ILE A 336 12.16 13.16 -4.81
N GLU A 337 13.08 13.67 -3.95
CA GLU A 337 14.36 14.24 -4.40
C GLU A 337 15.27 13.20 -5.10
N GLY A 338 15.27 11.95 -4.64
CA GLY A 338 16.03 10.87 -5.26
C GLY A 338 15.48 10.51 -6.63
N ILE A 339 14.16 10.41 -6.72
CA ILE A 339 13.45 10.15 -7.98
C ILE A 339 13.68 11.29 -8.96
N GLU A 340 13.53 12.55 -8.53
CA GLU A 340 13.78 13.74 -9.33
C GLU A 340 15.22 13.76 -9.88
N TYR A 341 16.20 13.43 -9.05
CA TYR A 341 17.59 13.32 -9.50
C TYR A 341 17.76 12.28 -10.61
N LEU A 342 17.19 11.08 -10.46
CA LEU A 342 17.25 10.02 -11.47
C LEU A 342 16.54 10.45 -12.77
N VAL A 343 15.33 10.98 -12.65
CA VAL A 343 14.55 11.53 -13.78
C VAL A 343 15.35 12.60 -14.53
N SER A 344 16.07 13.48 -13.82
CA SER A 344 16.93 14.51 -14.43
C SER A 344 18.08 13.94 -15.28
N LYS A 345 18.34 12.64 -15.21
CA LYS A 345 19.39 11.93 -15.96
C LYS A 345 18.84 11.16 -17.16
N MET A 346 17.53 10.97 -17.23
CA MET A 346 16.92 10.31 -18.39
C MET A 346 16.96 11.22 -19.62
N SER A 347 17.16 10.61 -20.77
CA SER A 347 17.01 11.26 -22.06
C SER A 347 15.55 11.31 -22.51
N ASP A 348 14.75 10.32 -22.10
CA ASP A 348 13.30 10.26 -22.34
C ASP A 348 12.57 9.78 -21.08
N ILE A 349 11.85 10.70 -20.43
CA ILE A 349 11.05 10.41 -19.25
C ILE A 349 9.84 9.51 -19.54
N ASN A 350 9.45 9.39 -20.81
CA ASN A 350 8.35 8.54 -21.25
C ASN A 350 8.80 7.13 -21.62
N THR A 351 10.04 6.76 -21.29
CA THR A 351 10.57 5.40 -21.44
C THR A 351 9.69 4.39 -20.70
N TYR A 352 9.52 3.22 -21.33
CA TYR A 352 8.83 2.03 -20.79
C TYR A 352 9.67 0.77 -21.08
N ILE A 353 9.40 -0.35 -20.37
CA ILE A 353 10.13 -1.61 -20.62
C ILE A 353 9.33 -2.51 -21.57
N ASP A 354 8.16 -2.97 -21.18
CA ASP A 354 7.40 -3.97 -21.93
C ASP A 354 6.12 -3.40 -22.55
N ASN A 355 5.51 -2.41 -21.90
CA ASN A 355 4.22 -1.86 -22.28
C ASN A 355 4.29 -0.33 -22.41
N PRO A 356 4.01 0.25 -23.59
CA PRO A 356 4.08 1.70 -23.80
C PRO A 356 3.12 2.52 -22.90
N ASN A 357 2.16 1.86 -22.27
CA ASN A 357 1.28 2.50 -21.31
C ASN A 357 1.82 2.52 -19.86
N GLU A 358 2.87 1.74 -19.58
CA GLU A 358 3.49 1.62 -18.28
C GLU A 358 4.74 2.51 -18.16
N THR A 359 4.54 3.82 -18.28
CA THR A 359 5.58 4.81 -18.01
C THR A 359 5.79 5.05 -16.52
N ILE A 360 6.87 5.76 -16.15
CA ILE A 360 7.12 6.16 -14.75
C ILE A 360 5.94 6.92 -14.16
N LEU A 361 5.29 7.80 -14.94
CA LEU A 361 4.09 8.53 -14.51
C LEU A 361 2.92 7.56 -14.24
N CYS A 362 2.74 6.54 -15.08
CA CYS A 362 1.72 5.52 -14.85
C CYS A 362 1.92 4.81 -13.51
N LEU A 363 3.16 4.43 -13.18
CA LEU A 363 3.50 3.79 -11.90
C LEU A 363 3.27 4.73 -10.72
N ALA A 364 3.64 6.00 -10.82
CA ALA A 364 3.39 6.99 -9.77
C ALA A 364 1.89 7.16 -9.49
N VAL A 365 1.08 7.21 -10.55
CA VAL A 365 -0.38 7.30 -10.44
C VAL A 365 -0.97 6.03 -9.81
N TYR A 366 -0.55 4.85 -10.27
CA TYR A 366 -1.01 3.57 -9.72
C TYR A 366 -0.73 3.43 -8.22
N ASN A 367 0.43 3.92 -7.77
CA ASN A 367 0.81 3.94 -6.36
C ASN A 367 0.30 5.17 -5.58
N ASN A 368 -0.61 5.96 -6.16
CA ASN A 368 -1.21 7.15 -5.55
C ASN A 368 -0.20 8.21 -5.07
N LEU A 369 0.94 8.33 -5.74
CA LEU A 369 2.01 9.27 -5.42
C LEU A 369 1.74 10.63 -6.08
N GLU A 370 0.93 11.47 -5.42
CA GLU A 370 0.45 12.75 -5.98
C GLU A 370 1.59 13.74 -6.26
N LYS A 371 2.49 13.95 -5.29
CA LYS A 371 3.61 14.90 -5.46
C LYS A 371 4.61 14.42 -6.51
N THR A 372 4.91 13.12 -6.50
CA THR A 372 5.77 12.50 -7.52
C THR A 372 5.15 12.63 -8.91
N SER A 373 3.85 12.37 -9.05
CA SER A 373 3.14 12.55 -10.34
C SER A 373 3.21 14.00 -10.83
N LYS A 374 3.03 15.00 -9.95
CA LYS A 374 3.20 16.41 -10.29
C LYS A 374 4.61 16.72 -10.78
N MET A 375 5.62 16.27 -10.04
CA MET A 375 7.02 16.47 -10.41
C MET A 375 7.33 15.83 -11.78
N LEU A 376 6.87 14.61 -12.04
CA LEU A 376 7.07 13.93 -13.32
C LEU A 376 6.45 14.70 -14.49
N ILE A 377 5.23 15.24 -14.32
CA ILE A 377 4.57 16.08 -15.32
C ILE A 377 5.36 17.37 -15.57
N GLU A 378 5.86 18.01 -14.52
CA GLU A 378 6.71 19.20 -14.63
C GLU A 378 8.02 18.92 -15.39
N HIS A 379 8.53 17.69 -15.33
CA HIS A 379 9.69 17.25 -16.09
C HIS A 379 9.36 16.68 -17.49
N GLY A 380 8.10 16.79 -17.93
CA GLY A 380 7.69 16.48 -19.30
C GLY A 380 7.10 15.09 -19.50
N ALA A 381 6.70 14.40 -18.41
CA ALA A 381 5.96 13.16 -18.54
C ALA A 381 4.59 13.39 -19.19
N GLU A 382 4.27 12.59 -20.21
CA GLU A 382 3.05 12.70 -20.99
C GLU A 382 1.88 12.03 -20.27
N VAL A 383 0.77 12.78 -20.14
CA VAL A 383 -0.48 12.24 -19.63
C VAL A 383 -1.30 11.68 -20.78
N ASN A 384 -1.62 10.40 -20.73
CA ASN A 384 -2.48 9.73 -21.69
C ASN A 384 -3.78 9.20 -21.05
N LEU A 385 -4.70 8.72 -21.87
CA LEU A 385 -6.00 8.24 -21.41
C LEU A 385 -5.89 7.02 -20.47
N HIS A 386 -4.91 6.15 -20.68
CA HIS A 386 -4.65 4.99 -19.81
C HIS A 386 -4.29 5.42 -18.38
N ILE A 387 -3.44 6.43 -18.25
CA ILE A 387 -3.06 7.00 -16.94
C ILE A 387 -4.27 7.60 -16.22
N ILE A 388 -5.18 8.24 -16.96
CA ILE A 388 -6.42 8.79 -16.40
C ILE A 388 -7.34 7.67 -15.89
N TYR A 389 -7.47 6.56 -16.61
CA TYR A 389 -8.24 5.41 -16.14
C TYR A 389 -7.62 4.74 -14.91
N ASN A 390 -6.29 4.71 -14.80
CA ASN A 390 -5.62 4.21 -13.59
C ASN A 390 -5.88 5.12 -12.39
N ALA A 391 -5.88 6.43 -12.58
CA ALA A 391 -6.20 7.39 -11.52
C ALA A 391 -7.67 7.27 -11.03
N GLU A 392 -8.58 6.90 -11.91
CA GLU A 392 -9.98 6.63 -11.51
C GLU A 392 -10.07 5.44 -10.56
N ASN A 393 -9.36 4.34 -10.86
CA ASN A 393 -9.32 3.17 -10.00
C ASN A 393 -8.71 3.47 -8.61
N VAL A 394 -7.79 4.43 -8.53
CA VAL A 394 -7.18 4.89 -7.27
C VAL A 394 -8.12 5.75 -6.43
N GLY A 395 -9.10 6.42 -7.07
CA GLY A 395 -10.10 7.24 -6.39
C GLY A 395 -9.58 8.55 -5.79
N ASN A 396 -8.42 9.06 -6.23
CA ASN A 396 -7.85 10.34 -5.77
C ASN A 396 -8.27 11.49 -6.70
N SER A 397 -9.30 12.24 -6.31
CA SER A 397 -9.85 13.35 -7.11
C SER A 397 -8.84 14.50 -7.32
N GLU A 398 -7.93 14.76 -6.38
CA GLU A 398 -6.91 15.81 -6.55
C GLU A 398 -5.85 15.38 -7.57
N LEU A 399 -5.39 14.15 -7.51
CA LEU A 399 -4.50 13.58 -8.53
C LEU A 399 -5.18 13.58 -9.90
N MET A 400 -6.46 13.18 -9.98
CA MET A 400 -7.26 13.21 -11.21
C MET A 400 -7.32 14.61 -11.82
N LYS A 401 -7.55 15.66 -11.02
CA LYS A 401 -7.54 17.06 -11.49
C LYS A 401 -6.19 17.45 -12.08
N VAL A 402 -5.10 17.07 -11.43
CA VAL A 402 -3.75 17.32 -11.93
C VAL A 402 -3.54 16.71 -13.31
N LEU A 403 -3.91 15.46 -13.48
CA LEU A 403 -3.80 14.74 -14.74
C LEU A 403 -4.66 15.37 -15.83
N LEU A 404 -5.94 15.64 -15.55
CA LEU A 404 -6.86 16.25 -16.51
C LEU A 404 -6.48 17.68 -16.90
N ASN A 405 -5.79 18.42 -16.05
CA ASN A 405 -5.26 19.75 -16.41
C ASN A 405 -4.08 19.67 -17.39
N ASN A 406 -3.38 18.53 -17.42
CA ASN A 406 -2.23 18.28 -18.30
C ASN A 406 -2.57 17.31 -19.45
N PHE A 407 -3.86 16.99 -19.63
CA PHE A 407 -4.34 16.13 -20.71
C PHE A 407 -5.22 16.91 -21.68
N ASP A 408 -4.89 16.81 -22.98
CA ASP A 408 -5.77 17.38 -24.00
C ASP A 408 -6.99 16.48 -24.24
N ILE A 409 -8.06 16.71 -23.46
CA ILE A 409 -9.30 15.96 -23.57
C ILE A 409 -9.91 16.00 -24.98
N LYS A 410 -9.54 16.98 -25.81
CA LYS A 410 -10.02 17.07 -27.19
C LYS A 410 -9.24 16.17 -28.16
N SER A 411 -8.10 15.65 -27.75
CA SER A 411 -7.28 14.74 -28.56
C SER A 411 -7.92 13.35 -28.72
N VAL A 412 -8.85 12.99 -27.82
CA VAL A 412 -9.57 11.71 -27.88
C VAL A 412 -10.96 11.86 -28.48
N SER A 413 -11.53 10.74 -28.96
CA SER A 413 -12.84 10.71 -29.58
C SER A 413 -13.95 11.17 -28.62
N GLU A 414 -15.06 11.65 -29.18
CA GLU A 414 -16.24 12.02 -28.38
C GLU A 414 -16.76 10.83 -27.58
N GLU A 415 -16.74 9.63 -28.14
CA GLU A 415 -17.15 8.40 -27.47
C GLU A 415 -16.30 8.13 -26.23
N GLU A 416 -14.97 8.25 -26.33
CA GLU A 416 -14.05 8.06 -25.19
C GLU A 416 -14.25 9.14 -24.12
N ARG A 417 -14.49 10.40 -24.52
CA ARG A 417 -14.82 11.48 -23.57
C ARG A 417 -16.10 11.19 -22.80
N GLN A 418 -17.14 10.76 -23.50
CA GLN A 418 -18.43 10.41 -22.89
C GLN A 418 -18.30 9.18 -21.98
N LYS A 419 -17.50 8.19 -22.36
CA LYS A 419 -17.20 7.02 -21.55
C LYS A 419 -16.47 7.39 -20.26
N LEU A 420 -15.49 8.29 -20.35
CA LEU A 420 -14.80 8.81 -19.16
C LEU A 420 -15.75 9.56 -18.24
N LEU A 421 -16.60 10.45 -18.81
CA LEU A 421 -17.60 11.16 -18.04
C LEU A 421 -18.60 10.21 -17.37
N TYR A 422 -19.04 9.17 -18.08
CA TYR A 422 -19.94 8.15 -17.52
C TYR A 422 -19.32 7.46 -16.29
N LYS A 423 -18.05 7.06 -16.39
CA LYS A 423 -17.33 6.45 -15.26
C LYS A 423 -17.27 7.36 -14.04
N MET A 424 -16.98 8.64 -14.22
CA MET A 424 -16.96 9.61 -13.11
C MET A 424 -18.36 9.83 -12.49
N ILE A 425 -19.39 9.74 -13.30
CA ILE A 425 -20.78 9.80 -12.82
C ILE A 425 -21.14 8.52 -12.06
N GLU A 426 -20.77 7.36 -12.58
CA GLU A 426 -21.04 6.05 -11.99
C GLU A 426 -20.29 5.87 -10.66
N SER A 427 -19.02 6.29 -10.58
CA SER A 427 -18.23 6.29 -9.34
C SER A 427 -18.65 7.37 -8.33
N GLY A 428 -19.56 8.29 -8.75
CA GLY A 428 -20.07 9.35 -7.90
C GLY A 428 -19.12 10.55 -7.72
N ASP A 429 -18.04 10.65 -8.48
CA ASP A 429 -17.13 11.80 -8.40
C ASP A 429 -17.73 13.02 -9.12
N TYR A 430 -18.63 13.71 -8.40
CA TYR A 430 -19.31 14.91 -8.90
C TYR A 430 -18.33 16.00 -9.35
N GLU A 431 -17.25 16.21 -8.61
CA GLU A 431 -16.31 17.32 -8.89
C GLU A 431 -15.55 17.06 -10.21
N ILE A 432 -15.16 15.82 -10.47
CA ILE A 432 -14.51 15.46 -11.73
C ILE A 432 -15.51 15.40 -12.88
N ALA A 433 -16.70 14.82 -12.65
CA ALA A 433 -17.77 14.82 -13.67
C ALA A 433 -18.13 16.24 -14.09
N LYS A 434 -18.34 17.14 -13.12
CA LYS A 434 -18.58 18.56 -13.38
C LYS A 434 -17.43 19.22 -14.13
N TYR A 435 -16.18 18.95 -13.71
CA TYR A 435 -15.00 19.47 -14.38
C TYR A 435 -14.93 19.07 -15.86
N LEU A 436 -15.22 17.80 -16.19
CA LEU A 436 -15.26 17.30 -17.57
C LEU A 436 -16.35 18.02 -18.39
N ILE A 437 -17.55 18.21 -17.82
CA ILE A 437 -18.64 18.95 -18.47
C ILE A 437 -18.22 20.42 -18.71
N ASP A 438 -17.63 21.06 -17.71
CA ASP A 438 -17.13 22.45 -17.82
C ASP A 438 -16.00 22.58 -18.87
N LYS A 439 -15.26 21.50 -19.16
CA LYS A 439 -14.28 21.40 -20.26
C LYS A 439 -14.94 21.04 -21.61
N GLY A 440 -16.25 20.92 -21.67
CA GLY A 440 -17.03 20.73 -22.90
C GLY A 440 -17.24 19.28 -23.31
N VAL A 441 -17.10 18.33 -22.38
CA VAL A 441 -17.51 16.94 -22.61
C VAL A 441 -19.04 16.88 -22.56
N SER A 442 -19.67 16.39 -23.63
CA SER A 442 -21.11 16.26 -23.70
C SER A 442 -21.62 15.07 -22.88
N ILE A 443 -22.80 15.22 -22.28
CA ILE A 443 -23.46 14.14 -21.55
C ILE A 443 -24.03 13.15 -22.57
N GLY A 444 -23.42 11.96 -22.68
CA GLY A 444 -23.85 10.88 -23.53
C GLY A 444 -25.17 10.24 -23.05
N LYS A 445 -25.73 9.36 -23.89
CA LYS A 445 -26.99 8.68 -23.61
C LYS A 445 -26.96 7.92 -22.28
N ASP A 446 -25.91 7.12 -22.04
CA ASP A 446 -25.80 6.28 -20.86
C ASP A 446 -25.66 7.13 -19.58
N SER A 447 -24.87 8.21 -19.64
CA SER A 447 -24.75 9.19 -18.55
C SER A 447 -26.09 9.85 -18.23
N LYS A 448 -26.86 10.17 -19.26
CA LYS A 448 -28.18 10.81 -19.11
C LYS A 448 -29.17 9.86 -18.47
N GLU A 449 -29.31 8.63 -18.97
CA GLU A 449 -30.16 7.60 -18.41
C GLU A 449 -29.80 7.34 -16.93
N TYR A 450 -28.51 7.20 -16.61
CA TYR A 450 -28.07 7.03 -15.24
C TYR A 450 -28.44 8.20 -14.33
N LEU A 451 -28.22 9.45 -14.77
CA LEU A 451 -28.50 10.65 -13.99
C LEU A 451 -30.01 10.90 -13.81
N GLU A 452 -30.85 10.55 -14.79
CA GLU A 452 -32.31 10.66 -14.69
C GLU A 452 -32.88 9.79 -13.56
N ASP A 453 -32.32 8.59 -13.38
CA ASP A 453 -32.69 7.63 -12.33
C ASP A 453 -31.91 7.83 -11.02
N CYS A 454 -30.89 8.68 -11.02
CA CYS A 454 -30.05 8.90 -9.86
C CYS A 454 -30.78 9.60 -8.71
N PRO A 455 -30.85 9.03 -7.52
CA PRO A 455 -31.53 9.63 -6.38
C PRO A 455 -30.76 10.78 -5.76
N VAL A 456 -29.47 10.92 -6.08
CA VAL A 456 -28.59 11.98 -5.53
C VAL A 456 -28.82 13.28 -6.26
N THR A 457 -29.49 14.23 -5.62
CA THR A 457 -29.84 15.53 -6.19
C THR A 457 -28.62 16.28 -6.74
N LYS A 458 -27.47 16.21 -6.05
CA LYS A 458 -26.22 16.84 -6.48
C LYS A 458 -25.74 16.28 -7.83
N MET A 459 -25.77 14.94 -8.01
CA MET A 459 -25.41 14.32 -9.29
C MET A 459 -26.42 14.65 -10.38
N LYS A 460 -27.71 14.58 -10.06
CA LYS A 460 -28.78 14.90 -11.01
C LYS A 460 -28.70 16.33 -11.55
N SER A 461 -28.16 17.28 -10.77
CA SER A 461 -27.95 18.66 -11.21
C SER A 461 -26.97 18.81 -12.38
N LEU A 462 -26.19 17.77 -12.70
CA LEU A 462 -25.35 17.77 -13.91
C LEU A 462 -26.15 17.80 -15.21
N LEU A 463 -27.41 17.32 -15.19
CA LEU A 463 -28.33 17.38 -16.37
C LEU A 463 -28.73 18.82 -16.73
N GLU A 464 -28.62 19.77 -15.80
CA GLU A 464 -28.99 21.16 -16.00
C GLU A 464 -27.88 22.01 -16.68
N LYS A 465 -26.72 21.40 -16.92
CA LYS A 465 -25.55 22.01 -17.54
C LYS A 465 -25.40 21.63 -19.01
#